data_a9e455a74dc57466b45edd9265410b5e
#
_entry.id   a9e455a74dc57466b45edd9265410b5e
#
_cell.length_a   1.000
_cell.length_b   1.000
_cell.length_c   1.000
_cell.angle_alpha   90.00
_cell.angle_beta   90.00
_cell.angle_gamma   90.00
#
_symmetry.space_group_name_H-M   'P 1'
#
loop_
_entity.id
_entity.type
_entity.pdbx_description
1 polymer ?
#
loop_
_entity_poly.entity_id
_entity_poly.type
_entity_poly.pdbx_seq_one_letter_code
_entity_poly.pdbx_strand_id
1 'polypeptide(L)'
;MIPKIIHYCWFGRNPLPPLAQKCIASWRKYLPDYEIKEWNEDNFNVNIIPYTAEAYRQKKYAFVSDYARFWILHQFGGIYFDTDVEVIRPMDDIIAAGNFMGFEIDPDGENTPGRYAPRYCFSVALGLGFGMEASHPFLKKMLDIYAGMKFELPPEDISWYKTIVAYTTEALCKE
;
A
#
# COMPACT_ATOMS: atom_id res chain seq x y z
N MET A 1 6.58 18.51 0.82
CA MET A 1 5.91 18.36 -0.54
C MET A 1 6.14 16.94 -1.02
N ILE A 2 5.08 16.25 -1.47
CA ILE A 2 5.18 14.88 -1.98
C ILE A 2 6.05 14.85 -3.24
N PRO A 3 7.13 14.04 -3.29
CA PRO A 3 7.95 13.89 -4.48
C PRO A 3 7.16 13.35 -5.68
N LYS A 4 7.53 13.79 -6.89
CA LYS A 4 6.88 13.35 -8.14
C LYS A 4 7.37 11.96 -8.58
N ILE A 5 7.18 10.96 -7.73
CA ILE A 5 7.53 9.57 -7.97
C ILE A 5 6.34 8.70 -7.62
N ILE A 6 5.95 7.81 -8.54
CA ILE A 6 4.94 6.76 -8.29
C ILE A 6 5.69 5.46 -8.09
N HIS A 7 5.42 4.80 -7.00
CA HIS A 7 5.99 3.50 -6.65
C HIS A 7 4.94 2.41 -6.74
N TYR A 8 5.36 1.24 -7.21
CA TYR A 8 4.59 0.00 -7.10
C TYR A 8 5.50 -1.18 -6.83
N CYS A 9 4.96 -2.25 -6.27
CA CYS A 9 5.69 -3.48 -6.01
C CYS A 9 5.22 -4.58 -6.96
N TRP A 10 6.19 -5.37 -7.49
CA TRP A 10 5.90 -6.56 -8.27
C TRP A 10 6.91 -7.65 -7.95
N PHE A 11 6.59 -8.47 -6.95
CA PHE A 11 7.44 -9.58 -6.51
C PHE A 11 7.06 -10.91 -7.17
N GLY A 12 7.99 -11.87 -7.18
CA GLY A 12 7.78 -13.22 -7.71
C GLY A 12 8.27 -13.42 -9.13
N ARG A 13 8.91 -12.41 -9.75
CA ARG A 13 9.57 -12.48 -11.08
C ARG A 13 8.66 -12.90 -12.25
N ASN A 14 7.35 -12.85 -12.06
CA ASN A 14 6.40 -13.09 -13.14
C ASN A 14 6.23 -11.83 -14.01
N PRO A 15 5.88 -11.96 -15.30
CA PRO A 15 5.56 -10.79 -16.11
C PRO A 15 4.31 -10.08 -15.59
N LEU A 16 4.27 -8.76 -15.73
CA LEU A 16 3.09 -7.95 -15.39
C LEU A 16 1.88 -8.39 -16.23
N PRO A 17 0.74 -8.72 -15.60
CA PRO A 17 -0.46 -9.08 -16.33
C PRO A 17 -1.06 -7.87 -17.08
N PRO A 18 -1.92 -8.11 -18.09
CA PRO A 18 -2.53 -7.03 -18.88
C PRO A 18 -3.24 -5.95 -18.05
N LEU A 19 -3.90 -6.34 -16.97
CA LEU A 19 -4.56 -5.40 -16.06
C LEU A 19 -3.54 -4.42 -15.44
N ALA A 20 -2.44 -4.94 -14.89
CA ALA A 20 -1.40 -4.09 -14.30
C ALA A 20 -0.79 -3.14 -15.33
N GLN A 21 -0.53 -3.63 -16.55
CA GLN A 21 -0.03 -2.80 -17.65
C GLN A 21 -1.02 -1.66 -18.00
N LYS A 22 -2.32 -1.94 -18.02
CA LYS A 22 -3.38 -0.95 -18.24
C LYS A 22 -3.37 0.12 -17.13
N CYS A 23 -3.32 -0.31 -15.87
CA CYS A 23 -3.28 0.59 -14.73
C CYS A 23 -2.05 1.50 -14.77
N ILE A 24 -0.86 0.94 -15.00
CA ILE A 24 0.38 1.72 -15.12
C ILE A 24 0.31 2.71 -16.32
N ALA A 25 -0.32 2.32 -17.43
CA ALA A 25 -0.53 3.23 -18.55
C ALA A 25 -1.43 4.43 -18.18
N SER A 26 -2.42 4.21 -17.32
CA SER A 26 -3.27 5.30 -16.80
C SER A 26 -2.48 6.29 -15.94
N TRP A 27 -1.52 5.80 -15.14
CA TRP A 27 -0.66 6.69 -14.34
C TRP A 27 0.19 7.59 -15.22
N ARG A 28 0.80 7.05 -16.30
CA ARG A 28 1.55 7.85 -17.28
C ARG A 28 0.68 8.90 -17.96
N LYS A 29 -0.58 8.57 -18.21
CA LYS A 29 -1.53 9.49 -18.87
C LYS A 29 -1.91 10.68 -17.98
N TYR A 30 -2.23 10.42 -16.71
CA TYR A 30 -2.80 11.43 -15.81
C TYR A 30 -1.77 12.08 -14.88
N LEU A 31 -0.58 11.49 -14.76
CA LEU A 31 0.55 11.99 -13.96
C LEU A 31 1.83 11.96 -14.82
N PRO A 32 1.85 12.64 -15.99
CA PRO A 32 2.92 12.52 -16.97
C PRO A 32 4.28 13.02 -16.47
N ASP A 33 4.31 13.91 -15.49
CA ASP A 33 5.52 14.48 -14.89
C ASP A 33 6.11 13.61 -13.76
N TYR A 34 5.50 12.45 -13.49
CA TYR A 34 5.93 11.55 -12.43
C TYR A 34 6.85 10.46 -12.96
N GLU A 35 7.97 10.22 -12.28
CA GLU A 35 8.75 9.01 -12.45
C GLU A 35 7.92 7.82 -11.94
N ILE A 36 7.86 6.71 -12.72
CA ILE A 36 7.22 5.47 -12.27
C ILE A 36 8.31 4.46 -11.98
N LYS A 37 8.36 3.98 -10.73
CA LYS A 37 9.39 3.08 -10.23
C LYS A 37 8.81 1.76 -9.75
N GLU A 38 9.24 0.67 -10.41
CA GLU A 38 8.98 -0.70 -9.98
C GLU A 38 9.92 -1.10 -8.85
N TRP A 39 9.36 -1.79 -7.86
CA TRP A 39 10.10 -2.45 -6.80
C TRP A 39 9.91 -3.96 -6.85
N ASN A 40 11.00 -4.66 -6.87
CA ASN A 40 11.05 -6.12 -6.96
C ASN A 40 12.30 -6.64 -6.22
N GLU A 41 12.63 -7.92 -6.40
CA GLU A 41 13.76 -8.57 -5.73
C GLU A 41 15.14 -8.00 -6.09
N ASP A 42 15.24 -7.24 -7.17
CA ASP A 42 16.52 -6.69 -7.63
C ASP A 42 16.88 -5.37 -6.92
N ASN A 43 15.86 -4.68 -6.36
CA ASN A 43 16.04 -3.38 -5.73
C ASN A 43 15.39 -3.23 -4.33
N PHE A 44 14.72 -4.28 -3.84
CA PHE A 44 14.19 -4.36 -2.48
C PHE A 44 14.65 -5.65 -1.80
N ASN A 45 15.21 -5.53 -0.60
CA ASN A 45 15.62 -6.68 0.19
C ASN A 45 14.40 -7.35 0.85
N VAL A 46 13.90 -8.43 0.26
CA VAL A 46 12.75 -9.17 0.78
C VAL A 46 13.00 -9.82 2.15
N ASN A 47 14.27 -9.92 2.58
CA ASN A 47 14.67 -10.44 3.89
C ASN A 47 14.92 -9.34 4.92
N ILE A 48 14.45 -8.11 4.68
CA ILE A 48 14.73 -6.94 5.53
C ILE A 48 14.18 -7.12 6.96
N ILE A 49 13.07 -7.82 7.13
CA ILE A 49 12.50 -8.23 8.42
C ILE A 49 11.99 -9.68 8.36
N PRO A 50 11.85 -10.38 9.50
CA PRO A 50 11.34 -11.76 9.52
C PRO A 50 9.97 -11.93 8.84
N TYR A 51 9.08 -10.95 8.98
CA TYR A 51 7.76 -10.96 8.36
C TYR A 51 7.83 -11.07 6.83
N THR A 52 8.58 -10.19 6.18
CA THR A 52 8.71 -10.19 4.71
C THR A 52 9.47 -11.40 4.20
N ALA A 53 10.51 -11.85 4.91
CA ALA A 53 11.28 -13.04 4.57
C ALA A 53 10.38 -14.29 4.53
N GLU A 54 9.56 -14.48 5.56
CA GLU A 54 8.65 -15.62 5.64
C GLU A 54 7.52 -15.52 4.62
N ALA A 55 6.89 -14.35 4.45
CA ALA A 55 5.88 -14.12 3.42
C ALA A 55 6.42 -14.44 2.02
N TYR A 56 7.64 -13.99 1.71
CA TYR A 56 8.28 -14.27 0.44
C TYR A 56 8.57 -15.77 0.24
N ARG A 57 9.12 -16.44 1.26
CA ARG A 57 9.38 -17.89 1.25
C ARG A 57 8.10 -18.68 0.95
N GLN A 58 6.98 -18.24 1.46
CA GLN A 58 5.65 -18.85 1.24
C GLN A 58 4.96 -18.35 -0.05
N LYS A 59 5.65 -17.56 -0.89
CA LYS A 59 5.13 -16.97 -2.14
C LYS A 59 3.88 -16.10 -1.93
N LYS A 60 3.76 -15.48 -0.75
CA LYS A 60 2.68 -14.54 -0.41
C LYS A 60 3.13 -13.11 -0.65
N TYR A 61 3.34 -12.77 -1.92
CA TYR A 61 3.99 -11.53 -2.36
C TYR A 61 3.22 -10.26 -1.99
N ALA A 62 1.90 -10.32 -1.93
CA ALA A 62 1.09 -9.19 -1.46
C ALA A 62 1.49 -8.72 -0.05
N PHE A 63 1.78 -9.67 0.86
CA PHE A 63 2.21 -9.35 2.22
C PHE A 63 3.64 -8.79 2.28
N VAL A 64 4.50 -9.13 1.32
CA VAL A 64 5.80 -8.46 1.15
C VAL A 64 5.57 -7.00 0.77
N SER A 65 4.65 -6.75 -0.18
CA SER A 65 4.29 -5.40 -0.63
C SER A 65 3.67 -4.56 0.49
N ASP A 66 2.95 -5.18 1.44
CA ASP A 66 2.35 -4.48 2.59
C ASP A 66 3.40 -3.78 3.46
N TYR A 67 4.56 -4.39 3.68
CA TYR A 67 5.67 -3.74 4.36
C TYR A 67 6.46 -2.81 3.42
N ALA A 68 6.75 -3.30 2.21
CA ALA A 68 7.61 -2.59 1.26
C ALA A 68 7.07 -1.19 0.95
N ARG A 69 5.76 -1.00 0.79
CA ARG A 69 5.14 0.31 0.51
C ARG A 69 5.45 1.35 1.58
N PHE A 70 5.45 0.96 2.87
CA PHE A 70 5.81 1.87 3.95
C PHE A 70 7.31 2.19 3.95
N TRP A 71 8.14 1.18 3.75
CA TRP A 71 9.59 1.37 3.69
C TRP A 71 9.97 2.29 2.53
N ILE A 72 9.41 2.06 1.35
CA ILE A 72 9.68 2.84 0.15
C ILE A 72 9.31 4.31 0.37
N LEU A 73 8.08 4.60 0.81
CA LEU A 73 7.67 5.98 1.04
C LEU A 73 8.41 6.62 2.22
N HIS A 74 8.82 5.84 3.23
CA HIS A 74 9.67 6.36 4.30
C HIS A 74 11.04 6.83 3.79
N GLN A 75 11.63 6.09 2.84
CA GLN A 75 12.94 6.44 2.27
C GLN A 75 12.85 7.55 1.24
N PHE A 76 11.85 7.53 0.38
CA PHE A 76 11.83 8.34 -0.84
C PHE A 76 10.66 9.35 -0.89
N GLY A 77 9.63 9.17 -0.08
CA GLY A 77 8.36 9.85 -0.29
C GLY A 77 7.71 9.44 -1.61
N GLY A 78 6.70 10.19 -2.05
CA GLY A 78 6.02 9.95 -3.32
C GLY A 78 4.64 9.35 -3.14
N ILE A 79 4.13 8.73 -4.19
CA ILE A 79 2.81 8.09 -4.25
C ILE A 79 3.02 6.59 -4.43
N TYR A 80 2.26 5.77 -3.71
CA TYR A 80 2.22 4.32 -3.91
C TYR A 80 0.85 3.92 -4.44
N PHE A 81 0.84 3.07 -5.47
CA PHE A 81 -0.34 2.38 -5.98
C PHE A 81 -0.10 0.88 -6.02
N ASP A 82 -1.15 0.09 -5.72
CA ASP A 82 -1.18 -1.32 -6.11
C ASP A 82 -1.39 -1.43 -7.64
N THR A 83 -0.95 -2.53 -8.23
CA THR A 83 -0.91 -2.69 -9.70
C THR A 83 -2.28 -2.86 -10.36
N ASP A 84 -3.35 -2.93 -9.59
CA ASP A 84 -4.75 -2.99 -10.02
C ASP A 84 -5.50 -1.65 -9.87
N VAL A 85 -4.79 -0.58 -9.50
CA VAL A 85 -5.35 0.77 -9.37
C VAL A 85 -5.28 1.52 -10.71
N GLU A 86 -6.42 1.86 -11.27
CA GLU A 86 -6.53 2.71 -12.46
C GLU A 86 -6.77 4.16 -12.06
N VAL A 87 -5.91 5.08 -12.51
CA VAL A 87 -6.15 6.52 -12.37
C VAL A 87 -7.05 6.97 -13.53
N ILE A 88 -8.21 7.54 -13.21
CA ILE A 88 -9.25 7.89 -14.20
C ILE A 88 -9.34 9.39 -14.48
N ARG A 89 -8.68 10.23 -13.68
CA ARG A 89 -8.65 11.70 -13.83
C ARG A 89 -7.37 12.28 -13.22
N PRO A 90 -7.00 13.53 -13.54
CA PRO A 90 -5.91 14.24 -12.86
C PRO A 90 -6.09 14.24 -11.34
N MET A 91 -4.98 14.17 -10.61
CA MET A 91 -4.96 14.10 -9.14
C MET A 91 -4.37 15.36 -8.49
N ASP A 92 -4.23 16.43 -9.26
CA ASP A 92 -3.55 17.67 -8.81
C ASP A 92 -4.20 18.27 -7.56
N ASP A 93 -5.52 18.23 -7.46
CA ASP A 93 -6.30 18.70 -6.30
C ASP A 93 -6.00 17.89 -5.03
N ILE A 94 -5.92 16.56 -5.16
CA ILE A 94 -5.59 15.65 -4.05
C ILE A 94 -4.15 15.86 -3.60
N ILE A 95 -3.22 15.92 -4.55
CA ILE A 95 -1.78 16.06 -4.28
C ILE A 95 -1.46 17.43 -3.69
N ALA A 96 -2.13 18.50 -4.15
CA ALA A 96 -1.96 19.85 -3.62
C ALA A 96 -2.43 20.00 -2.16
N ALA A 97 -3.37 19.15 -1.71
CA ALA A 97 -3.82 19.12 -0.32
C ALA A 97 -2.76 18.55 0.64
N GLY A 98 -1.70 17.91 0.14
CA GLY A 98 -0.61 17.33 0.93
C GLY A 98 -0.70 15.81 1.07
N ASN A 99 -0.25 15.27 2.20
CA ASN A 99 -0.29 13.83 2.44
C ASN A 99 -1.72 13.29 2.39
N PHE A 100 -1.94 12.20 1.68
CA PHE A 100 -3.28 11.62 1.50
C PHE A 100 -3.27 10.09 1.58
N MET A 101 -4.44 9.52 1.89
CA MET A 101 -4.73 8.08 1.86
C MET A 101 -6.13 7.85 1.30
N GLY A 102 -6.30 6.75 0.57
CA GLY A 102 -7.61 6.32 0.10
C GLY A 102 -8.43 5.65 1.20
N PHE A 103 -9.74 5.82 1.13
CA PHE A 103 -10.69 5.06 1.97
C PHE A 103 -11.27 3.90 1.17
N GLU A 104 -11.48 2.78 1.84
CA GLU A 104 -12.28 1.69 1.29
C GLU A 104 -13.76 2.05 1.44
N ILE A 105 -14.48 2.05 0.31
CA ILE A 105 -15.93 2.24 0.29
C ILE A 105 -16.54 0.84 0.19
N ASP A 106 -17.44 0.52 1.11
CA ASP A 106 -18.23 -0.70 1.02
C ASP A 106 -19.08 -0.66 -0.25
N PRO A 107 -19.04 -1.72 -1.11
CA PRO A 107 -19.82 -1.79 -2.33
C PRO A 107 -21.32 -1.58 -2.14
N ASP A 108 -21.84 -1.89 -0.96
CA ASP A 108 -23.26 -1.72 -0.61
C ASP A 108 -23.62 -0.27 -0.22
N GLY A 109 -22.65 0.67 -0.25
CA GLY A 109 -22.89 2.10 -0.02
C GLY A 109 -23.23 2.46 1.43
N GLU A 110 -23.30 1.49 2.30
CA GLU A 110 -23.35 1.71 3.72
C GLU A 110 -21.91 1.80 4.24
N ASN A 111 -21.59 2.88 4.94
CA ASN A 111 -20.39 2.95 5.76
C ASN A 111 -20.52 1.93 6.90
N THR A 112 -20.51 0.66 6.54
CA THR A 112 -20.58 -0.42 7.53
C THR A 112 -19.32 -0.32 8.37
N PRO A 113 -19.42 -0.10 9.68
CA PRO A 113 -18.26 -0.08 10.54
C PRO A 113 -17.51 -1.40 10.34
N GLY A 114 -16.46 -1.32 9.56
CA GLY A 114 -15.40 -2.24 9.63
C GLY A 114 -15.59 -3.69 9.29
N ARG A 115 -15.82 -4.02 8.04
CA ARG A 115 -15.44 -5.36 7.56
C ARG A 115 -14.00 -5.72 7.94
N TYR A 116 -13.09 -4.73 7.96
CA TYR A 116 -11.67 -4.88 8.27
C TYR A 116 -11.24 -4.21 9.59
N ALA A 117 -12.06 -3.33 10.13
CA ALA A 117 -11.77 -2.64 11.39
C ALA A 117 -13.08 -2.31 12.12
N PRO A 118 -13.74 -3.33 12.74
CA PRO A 118 -15.11 -3.23 13.27
C PRO A 118 -15.30 -2.20 14.39
N ARG A 119 -14.25 -1.55 14.85
CA ARG A 119 -14.30 -0.51 15.90
C ARG A 119 -14.33 0.91 15.34
N TYR A 120 -14.17 1.09 14.02
CA TYR A 120 -14.03 2.41 13.40
C TYR A 120 -15.09 2.60 12.32
N CYS A 121 -15.51 3.83 12.12
CA CYS A 121 -16.54 4.18 11.14
C CYS A 121 -16.02 4.27 9.70
N PHE A 122 -14.73 4.03 9.46
CA PHE A 122 -14.09 4.01 8.14
C PHE A 122 -12.90 3.04 8.14
N SER A 123 -12.51 2.61 6.96
CA SER A 123 -11.32 1.79 6.74
C SER A 123 -10.40 2.47 5.72
N VAL A 124 -9.11 2.56 6.05
CA VAL A 124 -8.11 3.13 5.15
C VAL A 124 -7.51 2.04 4.29
N ALA A 125 -7.67 2.14 2.98
CA ALA A 125 -7.17 1.17 2.02
C ALA A 125 -5.97 1.76 1.27
N LEU A 126 -4.77 1.52 1.76
CA LEU A 126 -3.53 2.04 1.18
C LEU A 126 -3.25 1.51 -0.22
N GLY A 127 -3.77 0.34 -0.58
CA GLY A 127 -3.67 -0.23 -1.91
C GLY A 127 -4.30 0.65 -2.98
N LEU A 128 -5.40 1.35 -2.64
CA LEU A 128 -6.09 2.30 -3.52
C LEU A 128 -5.27 3.55 -3.85
N GLY A 129 -4.20 3.78 -3.13
CA GLY A 129 -3.26 4.87 -3.31
C GLY A 129 -3.09 5.71 -2.05
N PHE A 130 -1.86 6.01 -1.74
CA PHE A 130 -1.52 6.99 -0.73
C PHE A 130 -0.24 7.73 -1.12
N GLY A 131 -0.17 9.00 -0.73
CA GLY A 131 0.97 9.85 -1.01
C GLY A 131 1.49 10.50 0.26
N MET A 132 2.82 10.45 0.47
CA MET A 132 3.46 11.03 1.65
C MET A 132 4.84 11.60 1.35
N GLU A 133 5.22 12.58 2.16
CA GLU A 133 6.61 13.03 2.23
C GLU A 133 7.49 11.94 2.86
N ALA A 134 8.76 11.92 2.46
CA ALA A 134 9.74 11.01 3.08
C ALA A 134 9.85 11.25 4.59
N SER A 135 10.15 10.19 5.33
CA SER A 135 10.36 10.23 6.79
C SER A 135 9.11 10.68 7.59
N HIS A 136 7.92 10.63 7.00
CA HIS A 136 6.69 10.96 7.73
C HIS A 136 6.52 10.04 8.96
N PRO A 137 6.17 10.57 10.16
CA PRO A 137 6.09 9.79 11.40
C PRO A 137 5.16 8.57 11.32
N PHE A 138 4.04 8.70 10.62
CA PHE A 138 3.12 7.59 10.38
C PHE A 138 3.79 6.40 9.69
N LEU A 139 4.65 6.65 8.68
CA LEU A 139 5.38 5.59 7.98
C LEU A 139 6.32 4.85 8.94
N LYS A 140 7.03 5.59 9.80
CA LYS A 140 7.88 5.00 10.84
C LYS A 140 7.07 4.14 11.82
N LYS A 141 5.91 4.63 12.27
CA LYS A 141 4.99 3.89 13.16
C LYS A 141 4.57 2.56 12.53
N MET A 142 4.22 2.56 11.24
CA MET A 142 3.85 1.33 10.53
C MET A 142 5.03 0.36 10.40
N LEU A 143 6.21 0.85 10.07
CA LEU A 143 7.43 0.03 10.01
C LEU A 143 7.74 -0.65 11.35
N ASP A 144 7.58 0.08 12.47
CA ASP A 144 7.80 -0.46 13.81
C ASP A 144 6.76 -1.55 14.17
N ILE A 145 5.51 -1.37 13.77
CA ILE A 145 4.46 -2.39 13.93
C ILE A 145 4.87 -3.68 13.22
N TYR A 146 5.24 -3.59 11.93
CA TYR A 146 5.64 -4.76 11.14
C TYR A 146 6.93 -5.42 11.62
N ALA A 147 7.89 -4.64 12.14
CA ALA A 147 9.14 -5.18 12.70
C ALA A 147 8.90 -6.12 13.89
N GLY A 148 7.82 -5.90 14.65
CA GLY A 148 7.42 -6.76 15.76
C GLY A 148 6.52 -7.94 15.36
N MET A 149 6.12 -8.05 14.10
CA MET A 149 5.18 -9.07 13.63
C MET A 149 5.90 -10.32 13.14
N LYS A 150 5.21 -11.46 13.29
CA LYS A 150 5.55 -12.70 12.59
C LYS A 150 4.54 -12.92 11.48
N PHE A 151 5.00 -13.36 10.32
CA PHE A 151 4.10 -13.76 9.26
C PHE A 151 3.56 -15.16 9.55
N GLU A 152 2.23 -15.26 9.55
CA GLU A 152 1.50 -16.53 9.62
C GLU A 152 0.57 -16.59 8.43
N LEU A 153 0.40 -17.78 7.84
CA LEU A 153 -0.54 -17.94 6.72
C LEU A 153 -1.94 -17.57 7.20
N PRO A 154 -2.66 -16.74 6.41
CA PRO A 154 -4.08 -16.54 6.68
C PRO A 154 -4.77 -17.90 6.67
N PRO A 155 -5.67 -18.17 7.64
CA PRO A 155 -6.50 -19.36 7.62
C PRO A 155 -7.43 -19.37 6.40
N GLU A 156 -8.04 -20.51 6.08
CA GLU A 156 -9.02 -20.59 4.98
C GLU A 156 -10.20 -19.62 5.20
N ASP A 157 -10.66 -19.48 6.44
CA ASP A 157 -11.59 -18.42 6.83
C ASP A 157 -10.82 -17.16 7.23
N ILE A 158 -10.77 -16.19 6.32
CA ILE A 158 -10.09 -14.90 6.52
C ILE A 158 -10.95 -13.86 7.25
N SER A 159 -12.17 -14.19 7.66
CA SER A 159 -13.12 -13.24 8.27
C SER A 159 -12.58 -12.50 9.50
N TRP A 160 -11.63 -13.11 10.21
CA TRP A 160 -10.96 -12.55 11.37
C TRP A 160 -9.48 -12.19 11.16
N TYR A 161 -8.94 -12.47 9.96
CA TYR A 161 -7.54 -12.19 9.70
C TYR A 161 -7.30 -10.68 9.53
N LYS A 162 -6.42 -10.17 10.36
CA LYS A 162 -6.11 -8.75 10.36
C LYS A 162 -5.22 -8.38 9.18
N THR A 163 -5.77 -7.62 8.25
CA THR A 163 -5.08 -7.14 7.05
C THR A 163 -4.36 -5.81 7.29
N ILE A 164 -3.58 -5.35 6.31
CA ILE A 164 -2.97 -4.02 6.31
C ILE A 164 -4.00 -2.90 6.53
N VAL A 165 -5.22 -3.05 5.99
CA VAL A 165 -6.32 -2.08 6.18
C VAL A 165 -6.63 -1.90 7.66
N ALA A 166 -6.75 -3.01 8.40
CA ALA A 166 -7.01 -2.96 9.84
C ALA A 166 -5.85 -2.35 10.62
N TYR A 167 -4.61 -2.76 10.35
CA TYR A 167 -3.43 -2.20 11.03
C TYR A 167 -3.28 -0.70 10.79
N THR A 168 -3.49 -0.25 9.54
CA THR A 168 -3.40 1.16 9.16
C THR A 168 -4.49 1.99 9.83
N THR A 169 -5.74 1.52 9.75
CA THR A 169 -6.88 2.21 10.37
C THR A 169 -6.70 2.34 11.88
N GLU A 170 -6.29 1.27 12.56
CA GLU A 170 -6.02 1.33 14.01
C GLU A 170 -4.85 2.27 14.36
N ALA A 171 -3.81 2.30 13.52
CA ALA A 171 -2.66 3.16 13.77
C ALA A 171 -3.03 4.64 13.67
N LEU A 172 -3.96 5.01 12.78
CA LEU A 172 -4.47 6.38 12.62
C LEU A 172 -5.43 6.78 13.74
N CYS A 173 -6.24 5.85 14.25
CA CYS A 173 -7.29 6.15 15.24
C CYS A 173 -6.77 6.13 16.69
N LYS A 174 -5.52 5.74 16.93
CA LYS A 174 -4.91 5.72 18.28
C LYS A 174 -4.10 6.98 18.60
N GLU A 175 -4.23 8.01 17.78
CA GLU A 175 -3.75 9.37 18.03
C GLU A 175 -4.90 10.18 18.61
#